data_d958452d8131c6586d7589c4cf2fd2f7
#
_entry.id   d958452d8131c6586d7589c4cf2fd2f7
#
_cell.length_a   1.000
_cell.length_b   1.000
_cell.length_c   1.000
_cell.angle_alpha   90.00
_cell.angle_beta   90.00
_cell.angle_gamma   90.00
#
_symmetry.space_group_name_H-M   'P 1'
#
loop_
_entity.id
_entity.type
_entity.pdbx_description
1 polymer ?
#
loop_
_entity_poly.entity_id
_entity_poly.type
_entity_poly.pdbx_seq_one_letter_code
_entity_poly.pdbx_strand_id
1 'polypeptide(L)'
;MSGIKLEGISLDYGNHLALKEVELEIKQGEFFSLLGPSGCGKSTLLNIIAGFLGQTTGVVYIGDKDVTNIPPYKRNLGMVFQNYALFPHLSVRDNVAYGLKNKKMSKQAIKQKVDESLALVQLESYATRMPHQLSGGQQQRVAIARALAIEPSVLLLDEPLSNLDAKLRKEMQFELRRIQKSVGITTVLVTHDQEEALSLSDRIGILGDGVLQQVGEPLDVYRRPANRFVAEFIGQVNIFDAVLSEGTVYETAAGFKLEAQPHGKDVQPKRARFMLRPERIFLKQDAAIGSLNTVHAVVKESSYIGNAIRIRTEVGGIELAVHAPDPLFPVLPAPGEELALSWNKEDIIYLEVLDHESN
;
A
#
# COMPACT_ATOMS: atom_id res chain seq x y z
N MET A 1 3.77 -2.37 24.12
CA MET A 1 3.81 -2.25 22.65
C MET A 1 5.23 -2.42 22.20
N SER A 2 5.45 -3.04 21.05
CA SER A 2 6.79 -3.40 20.58
C SER A 2 6.89 -3.14 19.09
N GLY A 3 8.07 -2.74 18.61
CA GLY A 3 8.40 -2.75 17.20
C GLY A 3 8.64 -4.16 16.69
N ILE A 4 8.83 -4.31 15.39
CA ILE A 4 9.20 -5.57 14.73
C ILE A 4 10.50 -5.34 13.97
N LYS A 5 11.44 -6.29 14.06
CA LYS A 5 12.64 -6.29 13.23
C LYS A 5 12.81 -7.67 12.59
N LEU A 6 13.04 -7.66 11.29
CA LEU A 6 13.32 -8.84 10.48
C LEU A 6 14.74 -8.70 9.95
N GLU A 7 15.57 -9.70 10.18
CA GLU A 7 16.96 -9.72 9.72
C GLU A 7 17.20 -10.93 8.81
N GLY A 8 17.45 -10.70 7.52
CA GLY A 8 17.80 -11.70 6.53
C GLY A 8 16.75 -12.79 6.34
N ILE A 9 15.46 -12.46 6.42
CA ILE A 9 14.39 -13.46 6.32
C ILE A 9 14.32 -14.02 4.91
N SER A 10 14.60 -15.31 4.79
CA SER A 10 14.38 -16.07 3.57
C SER A 10 13.50 -17.29 3.82
N LEU A 11 12.72 -17.66 2.81
CA LEU A 11 11.91 -18.88 2.84
C LEU A 11 11.99 -19.59 1.51
N ASP A 12 12.53 -20.82 1.55
CA ASP A 12 12.64 -21.73 0.41
C ASP A 12 11.73 -22.95 0.61
N TYR A 13 10.85 -23.19 -0.35
CA TYR A 13 10.00 -24.39 -0.41
C TYR A 13 10.67 -25.54 -1.21
N GLY A 14 12.00 -25.44 -1.45
CA GLY A 14 12.79 -26.42 -2.18
C GLY A 14 12.82 -26.16 -3.69
N ASN A 15 11.71 -25.83 -4.31
CA ASN A 15 11.62 -25.50 -5.74
C ASN A 15 11.33 -24.02 -6.01
N HIS A 16 11.04 -23.25 -4.95
CA HIS A 16 10.66 -21.85 -5.07
C HIS A 16 11.08 -21.05 -3.83
N LEU A 17 11.93 -20.07 -4.06
CA LEU A 17 12.36 -19.11 -3.04
C LEU A 17 11.28 -18.02 -2.88
N ALA A 18 10.40 -18.22 -1.91
CA ALA A 18 9.24 -17.35 -1.69
C ALA A 18 9.59 -16.00 -1.05
N LEU A 19 10.67 -15.96 -0.25
CA LEU A 19 11.22 -14.74 0.34
C LEU A 19 12.74 -14.78 0.24
N LYS A 20 13.35 -13.62 -0.10
CA LYS A 20 14.77 -13.47 -0.44
C LYS A 20 15.40 -12.39 0.41
N GLU A 21 16.04 -12.78 1.53
CA GLU A 21 16.80 -11.87 2.42
C GLU A 21 16.08 -10.58 2.80
N VAL A 22 14.82 -10.71 3.28
CA VAL A 22 14.02 -9.54 3.65
C VAL A 22 14.57 -8.91 4.94
N GLU A 23 14.99 -7.66 4.83
CA GLU A 23 15.36 -6.76 5.92
C GLU A 23 14.26 -5.75 6.14
N LEU A 24 13.69 -5.68 7.35
CA LEU A 24 12.60 -4.76 7.64
C LEU A 24 12.58 -4.38 9.11
N GLU A 25 12.46 -3.09 9.38
CA GLU A 25 12.20 -2.57 10.71
C GLU A 25 10.88 -1.79 10.73
N ILE A 26 9.98 -2.17 11.63
CA ILE A 26 8.70 -1.51 11.91
C ILE A 26 8.77 -0.92 13.29
N LYS A 27 8.60 0.39 13.40
CA LYS A 27 8.73 1.12 14.67
C LYS A 27 7.55 0.84 15.61
N GLN A 28 7.80 0.99 16.90
CA GLN A 28 6.74 0.89 17.90
C GLN A 28 5.63 1.92 17.65
N GLY A 29 4.37 1.48 17.68
CA GLY A 29 3.19 2.32 17.44
C GLY A 29 2.93 2.69 15.98
N GLU A 30 3.78 2.23 15.07
CA GLU A 30 3.66 2.47 13.63
C GLU A 30 2.50 1.68 13.02
N PHE A 31 1.79 2.28 12.08
CA PHE A 31 0.90 1.58 11.15
C PHE A 31 1.69 1.32 9.86
N PHE A 32 2.13 0.10 9.67
CA PHE A 32 2.93 -0.33 8.53
C PHE A 32 2.08 -1.20 7.58
N SER A 33 2.09 -0.88 6.29
CA SER A 33 1.48 -1.74 5.28
C SER A 33 2.51 -2.48 4.45
N LEU A 34 2.30 -3.77 4.28
CA LEU A 34 3.02 -4.59 3.32
C LEU A 34 2.15 -4.75 2.06
N LEU A 35 2.58 -4.14 0.98
CA LEU A 35 1.87 -4.03 -0.28
C LEU A 35 2.61 -4.79 -1.37
N GLY A 36 1.91 -5.37 -2.35
CA GLY A 36 2.52 -6.08 -3.49
C GLY A 36 1.50 -6.92 -4.25
N PRO A 37 1.85 -7.44 -5.44
CA PRO A 37 0.96 -8.29 -6.22
C PRO A 37 0.64 -9.61 -5.53
N SER A 38 -0.39 -10.31 -6.01
CA SER A 38 -0.74 -11.64 -5.49
C SER A 38 0.42 -12.61 -5.69
N GLY A 39 0.70 -13.42 -4.66
CA GLY A 39 1.78 -14.42 -4.72
C GLY A 39 3.19 -13.91 -4.44
N CYS A 40 3.43 -12.60 -4.22
CA CYS A 40 4.77 -12.08 -3.97
C CYS A 40 5.36 -12.36 -2.57
N GLY A 41 4.64 -13.03 -1.66
CA GLY A 41 5.15 -13.43 -0.35
C GLY A 41 4.62 -12.63 0.85
N LYS A 42 3.66 -11.70 0.71
CA LYS A 42 3.13 -10.87 1.80
C LYS A 42 2.54 -11.67 2.98
N SER A 43 1.55 -12.52 2.71
CA SER A 43 0.95 -13.37 3.75
C SER A 43 1.94 -14.40 4.29
N THR A 44 2.92 -14.82 3.48
CA THR A 44 4.03 -15.65 3.92
C THR A 44 4.86 -14.92 4.98
N LEU A 45 5.27 -13.68 4.72
CA LEU A 45 6.05 -12.87 5.66
C LEU A 45 5.22 -12.58 6.93
N LEU A 46 3.93 -12.26 6.80
CA LEU A 46 3.04 -12.08 7.93
C LEU A 46 2.93 -13.34 8.80
N ASN A 47 2.82 -14.52 8.19
CA ASN A 47 2.76 -15.80 8.89
C ASN A 47 4.09 -16.15 9.59
N ILE A 48 5.22 -15.74 9.05
CA ILE A 48 6.53 -15.86 9.72
C ILE A 48 6.57 -14.96 10.96
N ILE A 49 6.13 -13.70 10.85
CA ILE A 49 6.02 -12.78 12.00
C ILE A 49 5.08 -13.34 13.05
N ALA A 50 3.94 -13.91 12.64
CA ALA A 50 2.97 -14.52 13.54
C ALA A 50 3.47 -15.84 14.19
N GLY A 51 4.44 -16.52 13.56
CA GLY A 51 4.99 -17.81 14.01
C GLY A 51 4.17 -19.01 13.57
N PHE A 52 3.27 -18.85 12.58
CA PHE A 52 2.56 -19.96 11.95
C PHE A 52 3.45 -20.68 10.93
N LEU A 53 4.47 -20.00 10.42
CA LEU A 53 5.41 -20.51 9.43
C LEU A 53 6.84 -20.23 9.91
N GLY A 54 7.74 -21.23 9.81
CA GLY A 54 9.16 -21.05 10.06
C GLY A 54 9.87 -20.61 8.77
N GLN A 55 10.77 -19.67 8.89
CA GLN A 55 11.67 -19.25 7.80
C GLN A 55 12.83 -20.25 7.61
N THR A 56 13.47 -20.21 6.44
CA THR A 56 14.68 -21.00 6.16
C THR A 56 15.92 -20.37 6.79
N THR A 57 16.05 -19.03 6.67
CA THR A 57 17.13 -18.25 7.29
C THR A 57 16.59 -16.96 7.89
N GLY A 58 17.40 -16.32 8.72
CA GLY A 58 17.11 -15.03 9.32
C GLY A 58 16.45 -15.10 10.70
N VAL A 59 16.27 -13.96 11.31
CA VAL A 59 15.79 -13.80 12.69
C VAL A 59 14.62 -12.81 12.75
N VAL A 60 13.62 -13.14 13.57
CA VAL A 60 12.45 -12.28 13.86
C VAL A 60 12.52 -11.77 15.27
N TYR A 61 12.50 -10.45 15.44
CA TYR A 61 12.40 -9.80 16.75
C TYR A 61 11.05 -9.10 16.91
N ILE A 62 10.50 -9.16 18.13
CA ILE A 62 9.36 -8.36 18.58
C ILE A 62 9.78 -7.61 19.84
N GLY A 63 9.95 -6.29 19.73
CA GLY A 63 10.73 -5.51 20.68
C GLY A 63 12.17 -6.01 20.68
N ASP A 64 12.76 -6.17 21.87
CA ASP A 64 14.13 -6.66 22.04
C ASP A 64 14.21 -8.20 22.10
N LYS A 65 13.09 -8.89 21.88
CA LYS A 65 13.03 -10.35 22.04
C LYS A 65 13.11 -11.06 20.70
N ASP A 66 14.09 -11.96 20.54
CA ASP A 66 14.10 -12.97 19.48
C ASP A 66 12.93 -13.93 19.67
N VAL A 67 12.04 -13.96 18.66
CA VAL A 67 10.84 -14.81 18.63
C VAL A 67 10.89 -15.85 17.52
N THR A 68 12.03 -16.02 16.86
CA THR A 68 12.23 -16.90 15.70
C THR A 68 11.62 -18.29 15.91
N ASN A 69 11.99 -18.93 17.03
CA ASN A 69 11.55 -20.28 17.39
C ASN A 69 10.40 -20.31 18.41
N ILE A 70 9.76 -19.16 18.66
CA ILE A 70 8.65 -19.08 19.61
C ILE A 70 7.34 -19.36 18.90
N PRO A 71 6.51 -20.31 19.39
CA PRO A 71 5.22 -20.63 18.78
C PRO A 71 4.23 -19.45 18.89
N PRO A 72 3.23 -19.36 17.97
CA PRO A 72 2.32 -18.21 17.86
C PRO A 72 1.69 -17.77 19.18
N TYR A 73 1.17 -18.71 19.98
CA TYR A 73 0.46 -18.42 21.22
C TYR A 73 1.35 -17.82 22.33
N LYS A 74 2.67 -17.82 22.17
CA LYS A 74 3.64 -17.22 23.11
C LYS A 74 4.24 -15.90 22.61
N ARG A 75 3.92 -15.47 21.38
CA ARG A 75 4.45 -14.21 20.79
C ARG A 75 3.70 -12.96 21.25
N ASN A 76 2.58 -13.10 21.96
CA ASN A 76 1.71 -12.00 22.41
C ASN A 76 1.25 -11.08 21.28
N LEU A 77 0.79 -11.66 20.18
CA LEU A 77 0.28 -10.97 19.00
C LEU A 77 -1.24 -11.05 18.93
N GLY A 78 -1.89 -10.03 18.39
CA GLY A 78 -3.26 -10.07 17.89
C GLY A 78 -3.26 -10.29 16.38
N MET A 79 -4.14 -11.16 15.88
CA MET A 79 -4.26 -11.38 14.43
C MET A 79 -5.70 -11.33 13.99
N VAL A 80 -5.94 -10.64 12.87
CA VAL A 80 -7.20 -10.62 12.14
C VAL A 80 -6.95 -11.23 10.77
N PHE A 81 -7.68 -12.31 10.46
CA PHE A 81 -7.59 -13.02 9.19
C PHE A 81 -8.56 -12.43 8.17
N GLN A 82 -8.31 -12.68 6.90
CA GLN A 82 -9.11 -12.21 5.77
C GLN A 82 -10.60 -12.57 5.87
N ASN A 83 -10.93 -13.75 6.41
CA ASN A 83 -12.30 -14.22 6.62
C ASN A 83 -12.83 -13.92 8.04
N TYR A 84 -12.15 -13.02 8.79
CA TYR A 84 -12.41 -12.64 10.17
C TYR A 84 -12.29 -13.79 11.19
N ALA A 85 -12.43 -15.03 10.77
CA ALA A 85 -12.34 -16.27 11.56
C ALA A 85 -13.10 -16.19 12.90
N LEU A 86 -14.30 -15.61 12.89
CA LEU A 86 -15.19 -15.60 14.06
C LEU A 86 -15.71 -17.02 14.34
N PHE A 87 -15.84 -17.35 15.62
CA PHE A 87 -16.47 -18.59 16.05
C PHE A 87 -18.00 -18.49 15.82
N PRO A 88 -18.58 -19.23 14.86
CA PRO A 88 -19.97 -19.01 14.44
C PRO A 88 -20.99 -19.44 15.49
N HIS A 89 -20.59 -20.28 16.43
CA HIS A 89 -21.41 -20.80 17.53
C HIS A 89 -21.27 -19.98 18.82
N LEU A 90 -20.50 -18.91 18.83
CA LEU A 90 -20.32 -18.01 19.97
C LEU A 90 -20.93 -16.65 19.68
N SER A 91 -21.52 -16.02 20.70
CA SER A 91 -21.97 -14.63 20.63
C SER A 91 -20.80 -13.67 20.36
N VAL A 92 -21.10 -12.43 20.01
CA VAL A 92 -20.10 -11.35 19.89
C VAL A 92 -19.28 -11.23 21.18
N ARG A 93 -19.95 -11.16 22.34
CA ARG A 93 -19.32 -11.13 23.66
C ARG A 93 -18.40 -12.33 23.89
N ASP A 94 -18.84 -13.52 23.56
CA ASP A 94 -18.05 -14.73 23.78
C ASP A 94 -16.88 -14.88 22.80
N ASN A 95 -17.03 -14.39 21.57
CA ASN A 95 -15.92 -14.28 20.64
C ASN A 95 -14.80 -13.37 21.21
N VAL A 96 -15.14 -12.19 21.72
CA VAL A 96 -14.16 -11.27 22.32
C VAL A 96 -13.58 -11.84 23.62
N ALA A 97 -14.40 -12.52 24.44
CA ALA A 97 -13.97 -13.14 25.69
C ALA A 97 -13.05 -14.37 25.51
N TYR A 98 -13.03 -14.97 24.31
CA TYR A 98 -12.39 -16.28 24.10
C TYR A 98 -10.91 -16.31 24.51
N GLY A 99 -10.12 -15.35 24.03
CA GLY A 99 -8.69 -15.24 24.35
C GLY A 99 -8.44 -14.95 25.86
N LEU A 100 -9.33 -14.15 26.47
CA LEU A 100 -9.24 -13.80 27.89
C LEU A 100 -9.53 -15.02 28.81
N LYS A 101 -10.50 -15.86 28.41
CA LYS A 101 -10.79 -17.14 29.09
C LYS A 101 -9.56 -18.07 29.09
N ASN A 102 -8.85 -18.13 27.97
CA ASN A 102 -7.62 -18.92 27.82
C ASN A 102 -6.45 -18.39 28.70
N LYS A 103 -6.41 -17.07 28.93
CA LYS A 103 -5.45 -16.43 29.87
C LYS A 103 -5.82 -16.66 31.38
N LYS A 104 -6.90 -17.42 31.66
CA LYS A 104 -7.38 -17.75 33.02
C LYS A 104 -7.66 -16.50 33.89
N MET A 105 -8.15 -15.44 33.29
CA MET A 105 -8.53 -14.21 33.99
C MET A 105 -9.82 -14.42 34.80
N SER A 106 -10.04 -13.60 35.85
CA SER A 106 -11.28 -13.65 36.61
C SER A 106 -12.49 -13.24 35.77
N LYS A 107 -13.69 -13.77 36.10
CA LYS A 107 -14.93 -13.45 35.40
C LYS A 107 -15.20 -11.95 35.35
N GLN A 108 -14.91 -11.24 36.43
CA GLN A 108 -15.10 -9.79 36.51
C GLN A 108 -14.14 -9.03 35.58
N ALA A 109 -12.85 -9.40 35.55
CA ALA A 109 -11.85 -8.80 34.66
C ALA A 109 -12.18 -9.10 33.18
N ILE A 110 -12.64 -10.32 32.86
CA ILE A 110 -13.09 -10.67 31.52
C ILE A 110 -14.25 -9.78 31.10
N LYS A 111 -15.28 -9.63 31.96
CA LYS A 111 -16.44 -8.79 31.67
C LYS A 111 -16.02 -7.36 31.36
N GLN A 112 -15.18 -6.75 32.20
CA GLN A 112 -14.70 -5.39 32.03
C GLN A 112 -13.95 -5.23 30.70
N LYS A 113 -12.97 -6.08 30.42
CA LYS A 113 -12.18 -6.01 29.17
C LYS A 113 -13.02 -6.22 27.91
N VAL A 114 -14.03 -7.10 27.96
CA VAL A 114 -14.97 -7.30 26.85
C VAL A 114 -15.81 -6.05 26.61
N ASP A 115 -16.34 -5.45 27.69
CA ASP A 115 -17.14 -4.24 27.59
C ASP A 115 -16.29 -3.06 27.03
N GLU A 116 -15.07 -2.88 27.50
CA GLU A 116 -14.10 -1.89 26.97
C GLU A 116 -13.77 -2.15 25.49
N SER A 117 -13.53 -3.42 25.11
CA SER A 117 -13.20 -3.77 23.72
C SER A 117 -14.38 -3.57 22.78
N LEU A 118 -15.60 -3.85 23.21
CA LEU A 118 -16.80 -3.60 22.43
C LEU A 118 -17.11 -2.12 22.28
N ALA A 119 -16.89 -1.31 23.33
CA ALA A 119 -17.01 0.14 23.28
C ALA A 119 -16.00 0.77 22.30
N LEU A 120 -14.75 0.27 22.29
CA LEU A 120 -13.71 0.74 21.36
C LEU A 120 -14.14 0.62 19.88
N VAL A 121 -14.87 -0.44 19.54
CA VAL A 121 -15.34 -0.71 18.17
C VAL A 121 -16.83 -0.35 17.97
N GLN A 122 -17.49 0.27 18.96
CA GLN A 122 -18.88 0.73 18.92
C GLN A 122 -19.91 -0.41 18.67
N LEU A 123 -19.73 -1.53 19.34
CA LEU A 123 -20.59 -2.73 19.19
C LEU A 123 -21.21 -3.21 20.49
N GLU A 124 -21.36 -2.37 21.53
CA GLU A 124 -21.93 -2.74 22.82
C GLU A 124 -23.35 -3.31 22.68
N SER A 125 -24.19 -2.68 21.84
CA SER A 125 -25.57 -3.10 21.59
C SER A 125 -25.69 -4.43 20.84
N TYR A 126 -24.59 -4.93 20.26
CA TYR A 126 -24.55 -6.19 19.50
C TYR A 126 -23.96 -7.35 20.32
N ALA A 127 -23.62 -7.15 21.60
CA ALA A 127 -22.88 -8.10 22.42
C ALA A 127 -23.50 -9.52 22.48
N THR A 128 -24.83 -9.63 22.40
CA THR A 128 -25.56 -10.92 22.46
C THR A 128 -25.82 -11.55 21.09
N ARG A 129 -25.55 -10.84 20.00
CA ARG A 129 -25.78 -11.36 18.64
C ARG A 129 -24.76 -12.42 18.26
N MET A 130 -25.18 -13.28 17.33
CA MET A 130 -24.30 -14.28 16.70
C MET A 130 -23.67 -13.69 15.44
N PRO A 131 -22.49 -14.18 14.99
CA PRO A 131 -21.80 -13.67 13.80
C PRO A 131 -22.67 -13.59 12.54
N HIS A 132 -23.51 -14.57 12.26
CA HIS A 132 -24.41 -14.58 11.11
C HIS A 132 -25.51 -13.50 11.12
N GLN A 133 -25.71 -12.82 12.25
CA GLN A 133 -26.65 -11.70 12.41
C GLN A 133 -25.99 -10.33 12.21
N LEU A 134 -24.72 -10.31 11.80
CA LEU A 134 -23.92 -9.11 11.64
C LEU A 134 -23.59 -8.85 10.17
N SER A 135 -23.47 -7.57 9.79
CA SER A 135 -22.87 -7.20 8.50
C SER A 135 -21.37 -7.51 8.46
N GLY A 136 -20.76 -7.58 7.26
CA GLY A 136 -19.33 -7.83 7.11
C GLY A 136 -18.45 -6.85 7.91
N GLY A 137 -18.74 -5.55 7.87
CA GLY A 137 -18.02 -4.55 8.67
C GLY A 137 -18.20 -4.72 10.17
N GLN A 138 -19.39 -5.16 10.64
CA GLN A 138 -19.60 -5.49 12.05
C GLN A 138 -18.79 -6.74 12.44
N GLN A 139 -18.77 -7.78 11.61
CA GLN A 139 -17.96 -8.98 11.86
C GLN A 139 -16.48 -8.64 11.95
N GLN A 140 -15.98 -7.78 11.06
CA GLN A 140 -14.61 -7.29 11.10
C GLN A 140 -14.29 -6.55 12.40
N ARG A 141 -15.17 -5.63 12.83
CA ARG A 141 -15.01 -4.92 14.12
C ARG A 141 -14.96 -5.89 15.31
N VAL A 142 -15.78 -6.94 15.31
CA VAL A 142 -15.73 -8.00 16.33
C VAL A 142 -14.37 -8.72 16.31
N ALA A 143 -13.83 -9.03 15.11
CA ALA A 143 -12.53 -9.68 14.99
C ALA A 143 -11.40 -8.79 15.51
N ILE A 144 -11.44 -7.48 15.22
CA ILE A 144 -10.51 -6.49 15.78
C ILE A 144 -10.64 -6.40 17.30
N ALA A 145 -11.86 -6.29 17.84
CA ALA A 145 -12.09 -6.27 19.29
C ALA A 145 -11.55 -7.53 19.97
N ARG A 146 -11.79 -8.72 19.39
CA ARG A 146 -11.24 -9.99 19.88
C ARG A 146 -9.72 -10.00 19.90
N ALA A 147 -9.08 -9.49 18.84
CA ALA A 147 -7.63 -9.42 18.75
C ALA A 147 -7.03 -8.44 19.75
N LEU A 148 -7.69 -7.29 20.00
CA LEU A 148 -7.22 -6.26 20.94
C LEU A 148 -7.53 -6.57 22.40
N ALA A 149 -8.60 -7.32 22.70
CA ALA A 149 -9.01 -7.64 24.08
C ALA A 149 -7.92 -8.30 24.92
N ILE A 150 -7.06 -9.09 24.28
CA ILE A 150 -5.92 -9.76 24.95
C ILE A 150 -4.72 -8.85 25.21
N GLU A 151 -4.80 -7.55 24.87
CA GLU A 151 -3.73 -6.56 24.96
C GLU A 151 -2.43 -7.03 24.30
N PRO A 152 -2.46 -7.26 22.99
CA PRO A 152 -1.26 -7.73 22.28
C PRO A 152 -0.21 -6.60 22.18
N SER A 153 1.05 -6.98 21.98
CA SER A 153 2.13 -6.03 21.70
C SER A 153 2.10 -5.50 20.27
N VAL A 154 1.59 -6.30 19.33
CA VAL A 154 1.48 -5.99 17.91
C VAL A 154 0.14 -6.55 17.37
N LEU A 155 -0.47 -5.83 16.43
CA LEU A 155 -1.65 -6.24 15.69
C LEU A 155 -1.28 -6.58 14.24
N LEU A 156 -1.59 -7.78 13.79
CA LEU A 156 -1.38 -8.26 12.43
C LEU A 156 -2.73 -8.37 11.71
N LEU A 157 -2.82 -7.83 10.51
CA LEU A 157 -4.04 -7.76 9.70
C LEU A 157 -3.76 -8.37 8.32
N ASP A 158 -4.37 -9.50 8.02
CA ASP A 158 -4.23 -10.18 6.73
C ASP A 158 -5.44 -9.88 5.86
N GLU A 159 -5.32 -8.94 4.93
CA GLU A 159 -6.36 -8.46 4.00
C GLU A 159 -7.74 -8.21 4.66
N PRO A 160 -7.80 -7.48 5.77
CA PRO A 160 -9.00 -7.41 6.61
C PRO A 160 -10.19 -6.73 5.92
N LEU A 161 -9.97 -5.95 4.86
CA LEU A 161 -11.00 -5.15 4.18
C LEU A 161 -11.45 -5.76 2.83
N SER A 162 -10.82 -6.84 2.37
CA SER A 162 -11.02 -7.42 1.04
C SER A 162 -12.47 -7.90 0.77
N ASN A 163 -13.17 -8.35 1.81
CA ASN A 163 -14.53 -8.89 1.71
C ASN A 163 -15.64 -7.82 1.87
N LEU A 164 -15.30 -6.53 1.88
CA LEU A 164 -16.24 -5.43 2.03
C LEU A 164 -16.54 -4.75 0.68
N ASP A 165 -17.76 -4.25 0.52
CA ASP A 165 -18.10 -3.36 -0.59
C ASP A 165 -17.32 -2.03 -0.49
N ALA A 166 -17.22 -1.29 -1.60
CA ALA A 166 -16.38 -0.10 -1.71
C ALA A 166 -16.74 1.01 -0.69
N LYS A 167 -18.03 1.19 -0.38
CA LYS A 167 -18.48 2.21 0.59
C LYS A 167 -18.08 1.81 2.00
N LEU A 168 -18.42 0.60 2.40
CA LEU A 168 -18.12 0.08 3.73
C LEU A 168 -16.62 -0.05 3.96
N ARG A 169 -15.84 -0.37 2.90
CA ARG A 169 -14.38 -0.43 2.96
C ARG A 169 -13.80 0.93 3.35
N LYS A 170 -14.22 2.03 2.72
CA LYS A 170 -13.77 3.39 3.07
C LYS A 170 -14.11 3.76 4.52
N GLU A 171 -15.32 3.47 4.96
CA GLU A 171 -15.73 3.71 6.34
C GLU A 171 -14.83 2.92 7.33
N MET A 172 -14.56 1.65 7.00
CA MET A 172 -13.74 0.78 7.85
C MET A 172 -12.25 1.16 7.85
N GLN A 173 -11.71 1.75 6.77
CA GLN A 173 -10.35 2.32 6.75
C GLN A 173 -10.23 3.42 7.83
N PHE A 174 -11.14 4.40 7.85
CA PHE A 174 -11.13 5.45 8.87
C PHE A 174 -11.24 4.89 10.30
N GLU A 175 -12.13 3.91 10.50
CA GLU A 175 -12.33 3.27 11.80
C GLU A 175 -11.09 2.52 12.26
N LEU A 176 -10.45 1.76 11.37
CA LEU A 176 -9.24 1.01 11.68
C LEU A 176 -8.09 1.93 12.10
N ARG A 177 -7.90 3.05 11.37
CA ARG A 177 -6.89 4.05 11.72
C ARG A 177 -7.21 4.75 13.06
N ARG A 178 -8.49 5.07 13.29
CA ARG A 178 -8.96 5.65 14.57
C ARG A 178 -8.67 4.71 15.74
N ILE A 179 -9.02 3.44 15.61
CA ILE A 179 -8.78 2.42 16.64
C ILE A 179 -7.27 2.28 16.91
N GLN A 180 -6.46 2.14 15.87
CA GLN A 180 -5.01 2.00 15.99
C GLN A 180 -4.40 3.21 16.72
N LYS A 181 -4.77 4.43 16.34
CA LYS A 181 -4.29 5.66 17.00
C LYS A 181 -4.73 5.76 18.46
N SER A 182 -5.97 5.37 18.79
CA SER A 182 -6.49 5.44 20.17
C SER A 182 -5.79 4.46 21.12
N VAL A 183 -5.40 3.29 20.58
CA VAL A 183 -4.68 2.26 21.35
C VAL A 183 -3.16 2.48 21.27
N GLY A 184 -2.67 3.12 20.20
CA GLY A 184 -1.25 3.34 19.91
C GLY A 184 -0.47 2.07 19.54
N ILE A 185 -1.15 0.98 19.20
CA ILE A 185 -0.56 -0.33 18.92
C ILE A 185 0.20 -0.35 17.60
N THR A 186 1.34 -1.01 17.56
CA THR A 186 2.05 -1.34 16.32
C THR A 186 1.18 -2.25 15.46
N THR A 187 0.93 -1.85 14.23
CA THR A 187 0.02 -2.57 13.33
C THR A 187 0.71 -2.89 12.02
N VAL A 188 0.61 -4.14 11.57
CA VAL A 188 1.06 -4.58 10.26
C VAL A 188 -0.18 -4.99 9.44
N LEU A 189 -0.39 -4.28 8.35
CA LEU A 189 -1.46 -4.57 7.38
C LEU A 189 -0.86 -5.23 6.14
N VAL A 190 -1.33 -6.40 5.77
CA VAL A 190 -1.12 -6.98 4.45
C VAL A 190 -2.31 -6.61 3.58
N THR A 191 -2.04 -6.03 2.41
CA THR A 191 -3.07 -5.71 1.42
C THR A 191 -2.51 -5.78 0.00
N HIS A 192 -3.38 -5.92 -0.98
CA HIS A 192 -3.09 -5.71 -2.39
C HIS A 192 -3.73 -4.40 -2.91
N ASP A 193 -4.50 -3.71 -2.07
CA ASP A 193 -5.17 -2.44 -2.40
C ASP A 193 -4.24 -1.25 -2.11
N GLN A 194 -3.90 -0.51 -3.17
CA GLN A 194 -3.00 0.64 -3.09
C GLN A 194 -3.63 1.80 -2.30
N GLU A 195 -4.95 2.03 -2.45
CA GLU A 195 -5.66 3.10 -1.74
C GLU A 195 -5.64 2.83 -0.22
N GLU A 196 -5.80 1.57 0.19
CA GLU A 196 -5.68 1.18 1.60
C GLU A 196 -4.28 1.50 2.16
N ALA A 197 -3.24 1.04 1.46
CA ALA A 197 -1.88 1.25 1.92
C ALA A 197 -1.52 2.73 1.99
N LEU A 198 -1.85 3.52 0.95
CA LEU A 198 -1.55 4.94 0.87
C LEU A 198 -2.31 5.77 1.93
N SER A 199 -3.56 5.39 2.27
CA SER A 199 -4.41 6.15 3.19
C SER A 199 -4.20 5.84 4.66
N LEU A 200 -3.83 4.60 4.98
CA LEU A 200 -3.77 4.11 6.37
C LEU A 200 -2.39 4.22 7.01
N SER A 201 -1.32 4.11 6.21
CA SER A 201 0.00 3.79 6.72
C SER A 201 0.83 5.02 7.09
N ASP A 202 1.68 4.86 8.09
CA ASP A 202 2.78 5.76 8.35
C ASP A 202 3.95 5.45 7.40
N ARG A 203 4.20 4.14 7.14
CA ARG A 203 5.13 3.68 6.10
C ARG A 203 4.57 2.45 5.37
N ILE A 204 5.02 2.29 4.13
CA ILE A 204 4.65 1.19 3.24
C ILE A 204 5.92 0.44 2.83
N GLY A 205 5.88 -0.89 2.88
CA GLY A 205 6.86 -1.76 2.25
C GLY A 205 6.26 -2.40 1.00
N ILE A 206 6.91 -2.24 -0.14
CA ILE A 206 6.49 -2.87 -1.40
C ILE A 206 7.29 -4.15 -1.60
N LEU A 207 6.58 -5.26 -1.63
CA LEU A 207 7.16 -6.58 -1.88
C LEU A 207 6.89 -7.00 -3.33
N GLY A 208 7.94 -7.40 -4.06
CA GLY A 208 7.86 -7.94 -5.41
C GLY A 208 8.77 -9.16 -5.53
N ASP A 209 8.24 -10.27 -6.03
CA ASP A 209 8.98 -11.53 -6.26
C ASP A 209 9.82 -12.00 -5.05
N GLY A 210 9.27 -11.85 -3.85
CA GLY A 210 9.93 -12.25 -2.60
C GLY A 210 11.00 -11.27 -2.10
N VAL A 211 11.19 -10.13 -2.77
CA VAL A 211 12.16 -9.07 -2.41
C VAL A 211 11.42 -7.82 -1.96
N LEU A 212 11.91 -7.20 -0.89
CA LEU A 212 11.42 -5.89 -0.46
C LEU A 212 12.03 -4.80 -1.35
N GLN A 213 11.22 -4.27 -2.28
CA GLN A 213 11.65 -3.35 -3.33
C GLN A 213 11.87 -1.91 -2.82
N GLN A 214 11.00 -1.46 -1.93
CA GLN A 214 11.09 -0.12 -1.32
C GLN A 214 10.34 -0.09 0.00
N VAL A 215 10.84 0.70 0.95
CA VAL A 215 10.15 1.07 2.19
C VAL A 215 10.22 2.59 2.34
N GLY A 216 9.08 3.23 2.56
CA GLY A 216 9.03 4.68 2.72
C GLY A 216 7.66 5.19 3.18
N GLU A 217 7.56 6.48 3.41
CA GLU A 217 6.27 7.14 3.61
C GLU A 217 5.41 7.05 2.34
N PRO A 218 4.05 7.01 2.45
CA PRO A 218 3.17 6.88 1.30
C PRO A 218 3.48 7.87 0.17
N LEU A 219 3.72 9.12 0.52
CA LEU A 219 3.99 10.18 -0.43
C LEU A 219 5.33 9.99 -1.17
N ASP A 220 6.37 9.54 -0.45
CA ASP A 220 7.68 9.28 -1.05
C ASP A 220 7.64 8.07 -1.98
N VAL A 221 7.00 6.97 -1.56
CA VAL A 221 6.84 5.77 -2.39
C VAL A 221 6.09 6.09 -3.69
N TYR A 222 5.06 6.95 -3.63
CA TYR A 222 4.28 7.36 -4.80
C TYR A 222 5.04 8.31 -5.73
N ARG A 223 5.72 9.33 -5.15
CA ARG A 223 6.39 10.38 -5.92
C ARG A 223 7.82 10.04 -6.33
N ARG A 224 8.49 9.19 -5.56
CA ARG A 224 9.91 8.82 -5.75
C ARG A 224 10.07 7.30 -5.69
N PRO A 225 9.44 6.56 -6.61
CA PRO A 225 9.59 5.11 -6.66
C PRO A 225 11.06 4.74 -6.91
N ALA A 226 11.54 3.73 -6.20
CA ALA A 226 12.93 3.29 -6.27
C ALA A 226 13.30 2.63 -7.61
N ASN A 227 12.31 2.10 -8.33
CA ASN A 227 12.49 1.43 -9.61
C ASN A 227 11.19 1.39 -10.41
N ARG A 228 11.27 0.87 -11.64
CA ARG A 228 10.14 0.73 -12.55
C ARG A 228 9.01 -0.12 -11.96
N PHE A 229 9.33 -1.23 -11.29
CA PHE A 229 8.31 -2.09 -10.67
C PHE A 229 7.47 -1.32 -9.67
N VAL A 230 8.10 -0.58 -8.77
CA VAL A 230 7.39 0.26 -7.78
C VAL A 230 6.55 1.33 -8.46
N ALA A 231 7.11 2.01 -9.47
CA ALA A 231 6.42 3.06 -10.21
C ALA A 231 5.11 2.57 -10.86
N GLU A 232 5.17 1.41 -11.54
CA GLU A 232 4.03 0.80 -12.23
C GLU A 232 3.05 0.17 -11.24
N PHE A 233 3.55 -0.35 -10.12
CA PHE A 233 2.72 -1.04 -9.15
C PHE A 233 1.90 -0.08 -8.28
N ILE A 234 2.45 1.10 -7.87
CA ILE A 234 1.78 2.01 -6.90
C ILE A 234 0.79 2.97 -7.56
N GLY A 235 0.50 2.85 -8.82
CA GLY A 235 -0.44 3.69 -9.54
C GLY A 235 -0.14 3.74 -11.03
N GLN A 236 -1.04 4.34 -11.78
CA GLN A 236 -0.83 4.54 -13.21
C GLN A 236 0.33 5.51 -13.44
N VAL A 237 1.16 5.24 -14.46
CA VAL A 237 2.35 6.03 -14.76
C VAL A 237 2.63 6.01 -16.26
N ASN A 238 3.06 7.14 -16.81
CA ASN A 238 3.66 7.22 -18.13
C ASN A 238 5.15 6.99 -17.99
N ILE A 239 5.71 6.06 -18.74
CA ILE A 239 7.15 5.75 -18.76
C ILE A 239 7.67 5.92 -20.18
N PHE A 240 8.77 6.61 -20.35
CA PHE A 240 9.44 6.81 -21.63
C PHE A 240 10.94 6.95 -21.48
N ASP A 241 11.66 6.46 -22.49
CA ASP A 241 13.10 6.59 -22.57
C ASP A 241 13.46 7.81 -23.43
N ALA A 242 14.49 8.54 -23.01
CA ALA A 242 14.96 9.70 -23.75
C ALA A 242 16.47 9.85 -23.68
N VAL A 243 17.03 10.54 -24.66
CA VAL A 243 18.46 10.81 -24.83
C VAL A 243 18.72 12.28 -24.56
N LEU A 244 19.78 12.58 -23.83
CA LEU A 244 20.19 13.95 -23.54
C LEU A 244 20.52 14.70 -24.85
N SER A 245 19.81 15.79 -25.10
CA SER A 245 20.02 16.66 -26.23
C SER A 245 20.94 17.84 -25.86
N GLU A 246 20.55 18.60 -24.80
CA GLU A 246 21.32 19.75 -24.34
C GLU A 246 20.96 20.09 -22.88
N GLY A 247 21.97 20.37 -22.05
CA GLY A 247 21.78 20.79 -20.66
C GLY A 247 20.96 19.80 -19.83
N THR A 248 19.70 20.11 -19.61
CA THR A 248 18.70 19.24 -18.93
C THR A 248 17.55 18.85 -19.85
N VAL A 249 17.69 19.08 -21.15
CA VAL A 249 16.70 18.76 -22.17
C VAL A 249 17.00 17.39 -22.77
N TYR A 250 16.00 16.53 -22.75
CA TYR A 250 16.04 15.18 -23.31
C TYR A 250 15.08 15.08 -24.49
N GLU A 251 15.40 14.23 -25.45
CA GLU A 251 14.59 13.95 -26.62
C GLU A 251 14.20 12.47 -26.65
N THR A 252 12.92 12.20 -26.77
CA THR A 252 12.37 10.84 -26.87
C THR A 252 12.50 10.30 -28.29
N ALA A 253 12.33 8.98 -28.45
CA ALA A 253 12.27 8.34 -29.77
C ALA A 253 11.11 8.87 -30.65
N ALA A 254 10.07 9.44 -30.05
CA ALA A 254 8.95 10.11 -30.73
C ALA A 254 9.27 11.52 -31.20
N GLY A 255 10.47 12.03 -30.92
CA GLY A 255 10.93 13.34 -31.33
C GLY A 255 10.42 14.52 -30.49
N PHE A 256 9.68 14.28 -29.39
CA PHE A 256 9.35 15.36 -28.50
C PHE A 256 10.45 15.57 -27.44
N LYS A 257 10.67 16.83 -27.12
CA LYS A 257 11.65 17.24 -26.12
C LYS A 257 10.99 17.46 -24.77
N LEU A 258 11.72 17.12 -23.71
CA LEU A 258 11.33 17.36 -22.33
C LEU A 258 12.49 17.96 -21.54
N GLU A 259 12.20 18.94 -20.72
CA GLU A 259 13.13 19.47 -19.74
C GLU A 259 12.89 18.76 -18.40
N ALA A 260 13.91 18.12 -17.84
CA ALA A 260 13.88 17.47 -16.54
C ALA A 260 14.69 18.28 -15.51
N GLN A 261 14.49 18.00 -14.22
CA GLN A 261 15.39 18.53 -13.19
C GLN A 261 16.79 17.92 -13.34
N PRO A 262 17.86 18.61 -12.91
CA PRO A 262 19.20 18.02 -12.92
C PRO A 262 19.27 16.74 -12.07
N HIS A 263 19.89 15.70 -12.62
CA HIS A 263 20.16 14.45 -11.91
C HIS A 263 21.55 14.53 -11.26
N GLY A 264 21.61 14.77 -9.94
CA GLY A 264 22.88 14.94 -9.24
C GLY A 264 23.55 16.29 -9.51
N LYS A 265 24.83 16.42 -9.14
CA LYS A 265 25.55 17.70 -9.18
C LYS A 265 26.42 17.92 -10.42
N ASP A 266 26.94 16.84 -11.06
CA ASP A 266 28.07 17.03 -11.96
C ASP A 266 27.85 16.62 -13.43
N VAL A 267 27.13 15.53 -13.73
CA VAL A 267 26.93 15.06 -15.11
C VAL A 267 25.52 14.52 -15.27
N GLN A 268 24.83 15.00 -16.30
CA GLN A 268 23.53 14.43 -16.67
C GLN A 268 23.73 13.11 -17.42
N PRO A 269 22.92 12.07 -17.15
CA PRO A 269 23.00 10.80 -17.88
C PRO A 269 22.67 11.04 -19.35
N LYS A 270 23.44 10.38 -20.26
CA LYS A 270 23.21 10.50 -21.71
C LYS A 270 21.90 9.88 -22.14
N ARG A 271 21.48 8.77 -21.49
CA ARG A 271 20.20 8.10 -21.71
C ARG A 271 19.55 7.85 -20.36
N ALA A 272 18.28 8.14 -20.26
CA ALA A 272 17.53 7.92 -19.03
C ALA A 272 16.10 7.49 -19.32
N ARG A 273 15.55 6.72 -18.39
CA ARG A 273 14.13 6.39 -18.32
C ARG A 273 13.47 7.35 -17.35
N PHE A 274 12.39 7.95 -17.80
CA PHE A 274 11.61 8.91 -17.05
C PHE A 274 10.24 8.37 -16.75
N MET A 275 9.66 8.83 -15.65
CA MET A 275 8.25 8.66 -15.36
C MET A 275 7.54 10.01 -15.22
N LEU A 276 6.26 10.01 -15.58
CA LEU A 276 5.34 11.13 -15.39
C LEU A 276 3.95 10.60 -14.99
N ARG A 277 3.43 11.08 -13.87
CA ARG A 277 2.10 10.68 -13.39
C ARG A 277 1.00 11.30 -14.26
N PRO A 278 -0.07 10.56 -14.62
CA PRO A 278 -1.17 11.06 -15.46
C PRO A 278 -1.85 12.32 -14.93
N GLU A 279 -1.99 12.47 -13.63
CA GLU A 279 -2.58 13.63 -12.96
C GLU A 279 -1.64 14.86 -12.88
N ARG A 280 -0.40 14.70 -13.35
CA ARG A 280 0.57 15.79 -13.46
C ARG A 280 0.66 16.37 -14.88
N ILE A 281 -0.13 15.84 -15.78
CA ILE A 281 -0.28 16.35 -17.13
C ILE A 281 -1.46 17.29 -17.16
N PHE A 282 -1.20 18.55 -17.53
CA PHE A 282 -2.20 19.60 -17.66
C PHE A 282 -2.60 19.77 -19.11
N LEU A 283 -3.86 20.12 -19.31
CA LEU A 283 -4.33 20.59 -20.62
C LEU A 283 -4.00 22.08 -20.74
N LYS A 284 -3.59 22.53 -21.90
CA LYS A 284 -3.01 23.88 -22.10
C LYS A 284 -3.88 25.03 -21.57
N GLN A 285 -5.20 24.86 -21.47
CA GLN A 285 -6.10 25.89 -20.92
C GLN A 285 -5.87 26.18 -19.45
N ASP A 286 -5.24 25.24 -18.70
CA ASP A 286 -5.02 25.32 -17.26
C ASP A 286 -3.56 25.52 -16.86
N ALA A 287 -2.66 25.63 -17.87
CA ALA A 287 -1.23 25.75 -17.61
C ALA A 287 -0.90 27.08 -16.92
N ALA A 288 -0.53 27.03 -15.64
CA ALA A 288 0.07 28.16 -14.94
C ALA A 288 1.35 28.61 -15.66
N ILE A 289 1.59 29.91 -15.69
CA ILE A 289 2.74 30.52 -16.37
C ILE A 289 4.05 30.06 -15.71
N GLY A 290 4.89 29.31 -16.44
CA GLY A 290 6.18 28.80 -15.99
C GLY A 290 6.89 28.01 -17.10
N SER A 291 8.05 27.42 -16.81
CA SER A 291 8.75 26.53 -17.75
C SER A 291 8.01 25.18 -17.84
N LEU A 292 7.00 25.12 -18.69
CA LEU A 292 6.21 23.91 -18.93
C LEU A 292 6.70 23.19 -20.18
N ASN A 293 6.89 21.89 -20.06
CA ASN A 293 6.99 21.01 -21.21
C ASN A 293 5.62 20.97 -21.91
N THR A 294 5.58 21.05 -23.22
CA THR A 294 4.33 21.05 -24.00
C THR A 294 4.46 20.16 -25.22
N VAL A 295 3.47 19.31 -25.46
CA VAL A 295 3.38 18.47 -26.66
C VAL A 295 1.94 18.46 -27.20
N HIS A 296 1.80 18.24 -28.50
CA HIS A 296 0.52 18.00 -29.14
C HIS A 296 0.28 16.49 -29.25
N ALA A 297 -0.82 16.02 -28.72
CA ALA A 297 -1.17 14.61 -28.62
C ALA A 297 -2.54 14.34 -29.23
N VAL A 298 -2.66 13.24 -29.95
CA VAL A 298 -3.93 12.79 -30.53
C VAL A 298 -4.67 11.88 -29.57
N VAL A 299 -5.91 12.18 -29.26
CA VAL A 299 -6.78 11.36 -28.41
C VAL A 299 -7.05 10.02 -29.07
N LYS A 300 -6.80 8.95 -28.35
CA LYS A 300 -7.17 7.57 -28.75
C LYS A 300 -8.48 7.13 -28.11
N GLU A 301 -8.64 7.48 -26.84
CA GLU A 301 -9.81 7.10 -26.04
C GLU A 301 -9.98 8.07 -24.87
N SER A 302 -11.24 8.33 -24.50
CA SER A 302 -11.57 9.05 -23.30
C SER A 302 -12.69 8.35 -22.52
N SER A 303 -12.64 8.41 -21.19
CA SER A 303 -13.65 7.82 -20.31
C SER A 303 -13.86 8.66 -19.06
N TYR A 304 -15.12 8.75 -18.62
CA TYR A 304 -15.49 9.43 -17.39
C TYR A 304 -15.48 8.46 -16.21
N ILE A 305 -14.81 8.84 -15.13
CA ILE A 305 -14.67 7.99 -13.93
C ILE A 305 -15.27 8.63 -12.66
N GLY A 306 -16.21 9.54 -12.84
CA GLY A 306 -16.98 10.17 -11.74
C GLY A 306 -16.40 11.49 -11.26
N ASN A 307 -15.14 11.55 -10.86
CA ASN A 307 -14.48 12.76 -10.37
C ASN A 307 -13.36 13.26 -11.30
N ALA A 308 -13.08 12.52 -12.37
CA ALA A 308 -12.05 12.84 -13.35
C ALA A 308 -12.38 12.23 -14.72
N ILE A 309 -11.73 12.75 -15.73
CA ILE A 309 -11.71 12.20 -17.09
C ILE A 309 -10.36 11.51 -17.28
N ARG A 310 -10.41 10.26 -17.71
CA ARG A 310 -9.23 9.51 -18.11
C ARG A 310 -9.11 9.55 -19.62
N ILE A 311 -7.99 10.07 -20.13
CA ILE A 311 -7.75 10.22 -21.57
C ILE A 311 -6.50 9.42 -21.90
N ARG A 312 -6.55 8.60 -22.95
CA ARG A 312 -5.37 8.00 -23.59
C ARG A 312 -5.07 8.78 -24.85
N THR A 313 -3.85 9.25 -24.94
CA THR A 313 -3.36 10.03 -26.10
C THR A 313 -2.11 9.39 -26.68
N GLU A 314 -1.73 9.81 -27.87
CA GLU A 314 -0.50 9.38 -28.55
C GLU A 314 0.28 10.58 -29.09
N VAL A 315 1.59 10.55 -28.89
CA VAL A 315 2.56 11.52 -29.44
C VAL A 315 3.67 10.71 -30.11
N GLY A 316 3.73 10.75 -31.46
CA GLY A 316 4.80 10.11 -32.22
C GLY A 316 4.98 8.60 -31.93
N GLY A 317 3.90 7.87 -31.66
CA GLY A 317 3.91 6.45 -31.32
C GLY A 317 4.08 6.15 -29.83
N ILE A 318 4.28 7.15 -28.99
CA ILE A 318 4.29 6.98 -27.51
C ILE A 318 2.90 7.27 -26.96
N GLU A 319 2.33 6.30 -26.23
CA GLU A 319 1.06 6.51 -25.52
C GLU A 319 1.30 7.29 -24.22
N LEU A 320 0.45 8.29 -23.97
CA LEU A 320 0.40 9.04 -22.73
C LEU A 320 -1.02 8.97 -22.13
N ALA A 321 -1.10 8.51 -20.89
CA ALA A 321 -2.32 8.58 -20.09
C ALA A 321 -2.39 9.94 -19.38
N VAL A 322 -3.57 10.55 -19.38
CA VAL A 322 -3.87 11.83 -18.74
C VAL A 322 -5.08 11.66 -17.82
N HIS A 323 -5.00 12.21 -16.62
CA HIS A 323 -6.13 12.30 -15.68
C HIS A 323 -6.47 13.77 -15.46
N ALA A 324 -7.52 14.23 -16.12
CA ALA A 324 -8.00 15.60 -16.02
C ALA A 324 -9.18 15.70 -15.04
N PRO A 325 -9.30 16.76 -14.23
CA PRO A 325 -10.48 17.02 -13.42
C PRO A 325 -11.75 17.17 -14.27
N ASP A 326 -12.88 16.67 -13.77
CA ASP A 326 -14.19 16.71 -14.44
C ASP A 326 -14.62 18.11 -14.98
N PRO A 327 -14.45 19.23 -14.25
CA PRO A 327 -14.94 20.54 -14.69
C PRO A 327 -14.31 21.09 -15.97
N LEU A 328 -13.26 20.46 -16.50
CA LEU A 328 -12.54 20.95 -17.68
C LEU A 328 -13.24 20.68 -18.99
N PHE A 329 -14.13 19.70 -19.04
CA PHE A 329 -14.78 19.28 -20.29
C PHE A 329 -16.28 19.17 -20.15
N PRO A 330 -17.06 20.03 -20.83
CA PRO A 330 -18.50 19.83 -20.98
C PRO A 330 -18.85 18.60 -21.84
N VAL A 331 -17.90 18.16 -22.68
CA VAL A 331 -18.01 16.98 -23.54
C VAL A 331 -16.67 16.26 -23.53
N LEU A 332 -16.68 14.94 -23.48
CA LEU A 332 -15.45 14.13 -23.54
C LEU A 332 -14.70 14.36 -24.85
N PRO A 333 -13.37 14.54 -24.82
CA PRO A 333 -12.56 14.62 -26.04
C PRO A 333 -12.77 13.38 -26.92
N ALA A 334 -12.99 13.59 -28.21
CA ALA A 334 -13.27 12.51 -29.14
C ALA A 334 -11.97 11.86 -29.68
N PRO A 335 -11.98 10.57 -30.02
CA PRO A 335 -10.87 9.96 -30.73
C PRO A 335 -10.52 10.73 -32.02
N GLY A 336 -9.22 10.99 -32.22
CA GLY A 336 -8.70 11.82 -33.34
C GLY A 336 -8.62 13.32 -33.03
N GLU A 337 -9.17 13.79 -31.93
CA GLU A 337 -9.01 15.17 -31.47
C GLU A 337 -7.57 15.43 -31.01
N GLU A 338 -7.03 16.60 -31.32
CA GLU A 338 -5.69 17.02 -30.89
C GLU A 338 -5.78 17.85 -29.63
N LEU A 339 -5.00 17.46 -28.59
CA LEU A 339 -4.90 18.16 -27.32
C LEU A 339 -3.45 18.65 -27.10
N ALA A 340 -3.31 19.85 -26.59
CA ALA A 340 -2.03 20.36 -26.12
C ALA A 340 -1.85 19.94 -24.65
N LEU A 341 -0.91 19.04 -24.40
CA LEU A 341 -0.53 18.53 -23.08
C LEU A 341 0.70 19.26 -22.56
N SER A 342 0.71 19.58 -21.28
CA SER A 342 1.86 20.23 -20.64
C SER A 342 2.09 19.70 -19.22
N TRP A 343 3.31 19.81 -18.74
CA TRP A 343 3.72 19.41 -17.37
C TRP A 343 4.91 20.22 -16.90
N ASN A 344 5.14 20.28 -15.57
CA ASN A 344 6.30 20.95 -15.03
C ASN A 344 7.52 20.01 -15.09
N LYS A 345 8.72 20.59 -15.19
CA LYS A 345 9.96 19.81 -15.14
C LYS A 345 10.17 19.09 -13.80
N GLU A 346 9.59 19.60 -12.73
CA GLU A 346 9.61 19.01 -11.40
C GLU A 346 8.75 17.73 -11.30
N ASP A 347 7.78 17.55 -12.20
CA ASP A 347 6.90 16.40 -12.23
C ASP A 347 7.49 15.22 -13.02
N ILE A 348 8.59 15.47 -13.78
CA ILE A 348 9.35 14.43 -14.46
C ILE A 348 10.38 13.85 -13.49
N ILE A 349 10.29 12.56 -13.26
CA ILE A 349 11.16 11.83 -12.33
C ILE A 349 12.08 10.89 -13.11
N TYR A 350 13.38 10.94 -12.82
CA TYR A 350 14.32 9.92 -13.27
C TYR A 350 14.00 8.60 -12.60
N LEU A 351 13.76 7.58 -13.39
CA LEU A 351 13.46 6.25 -12.90
C LEU A 351 14.68 5.33 -12.99
N GLU A 352 15.46 5.46 -14.06
CA GLU A 352 16.61 4.62 -14.33
C GLU A 352 17.61 5.33 -15.25
N VAL A 353 18.91 5.17 -14.98
CA VAL A 353 19.99 5.62 -15.87
C VAL A 353 20.33 4.46 -16.80
N LEU A 354 20.27 4.70 -18.11
CA LEU A 354 20.44 3.68 -19.15
C LEU A 354 21.84 3.71 -19.82
N ASP A 355 22.78 4.47 -19.27
CA ASP A 355 24.11 4.65 -19.86
C ASP A 355 24.98 3.38 -19.88
N HIS A 356 24.59 2.34 -19.16
CA HIS A 356 25.34 1.10 -18.97
C HIS A 356 24.83 -0.12 -19.76
N GLU A 357 23.90 0.05 -20.70
CA GLU A 357 23.63 -1.03 -21.66
C GLU A 357 24.85 -1.18 -22.58
N SER A 358 25.83 -1.96 -22.09
CA SER A 358 26.94 -2.49 -22.89
C SER A 358 26.38 -3.36 -24.00
N ASN A 359 26.85 -3.12 -25.21
CA ASN A 359 26.65 -3.90 -26.44
C ASN A 359 26.50 -5.40 -26.24
#